data_bc91b985b2db1e49d832a11117d082ee
#
_entry.id   bc91b985b2db1e49d832a11117d082ee
#
_cell.length_a   1.000
_cell.length_b   1.000
_cell.length_c   1.000
_cell.angle_alpha   90.00
_cell.angle_beta   90.00
_cell.angle_gamma   90.00
#
_symmetry.space_group_name_H-M   'P 1'
#
loop_
_entity.id
_entity.type
_entity.pdbx_description
1 polymer ?
#
loop_
_entity_poly.entity_id
_entity_poly.type
_entity_poly.pdbx_seq_one_letter_code
_entity_poly.pdbx_strand_id
1 'polypeptide(L)'
;ASNQKNTVSKEVNLNLSIPGYTMNLDREINGSIDYIRKNLAPPNKPVDVFLWSGDTAPSEEALAIIDAAGLLNLNGGDTSITRSNPSLTAVGSWGIRKGGHLQVYAPITNENIYTNLWHGPFYGFEKVTETFEMTGSPRRLKAINIYYHFYSTTKVASIKALHTAYQWALKQETHPIFVSEYVRKAKDYYEFAIGQNGATWIMRGPGHLRTVRLPTSLGTPLMSSSRNIAGYQTGPDGYYAHMAGGAAEMQTVSASPASEPAYLVDANARIQDWTMQPDGRLSFTLQGHMPLEWSMKLPPNCNLSSAKNDISLAKTPVNQPNIRVFRSSQTSAKLEVQCRTRP
;
A
#
# COMPACT_ATOMS: atom_id res chain seq x y z
N ALA A 1 -42.78 -27.11 1.67
CA ALA A 1 -42.03 -26.22 0.78
C ALA A 1 -42.63 -24.83 0.90
N SER A 2 -42.13 -23.99 1.85
CA SER A 2 -42.56 -22.62 2.03
C SER A 2 -41.71 -21.73 1.14
N ASN A 3 -42.33 -21.14 0.13
CA ASN A 3 -41.79 -20.02 -0.64
C ASN A 3 -41.52 -18.83 0.29
N GLN A 4 -40.33 -18.73 0.86
CA GLN A 4 -39.83 -17.45 1.30
C GLN A 4 -39.52 -16.62 0.06
N LYS A 5 -40.46 -15.77 -0.33
CA LYS A 5 -40.19 -14.63 -1.18
C LYS A 5 -39.11 -13.82 -0.46
N ASN A 6 -37.90 -13.80 -1.00
CA ASN A 6 -36.91 -12.76 -0.69
C ASN A 6 -37.59 -11.43 -0.98
N THR A 7 -38.14 -10.82 0.05
CA THR A 7 -38.41 -9.40 0.06
C THR A 7 -37.04 -8.76 -0.01
N VAL A 8 -36.64 -8.34 -1.21
CA VAL A 8 -35.60 -7.34 -1.42
C VAL A 8 -35.88 -6.29 -0.37
N SER A 9 -34.98 -6.15 0.58
CA SER A 9 -35.05 -5.13 1.61
C SER A 9 -35.36 -3.82 0.89
N LYS A 10 -36.47 -3.17 1.24
CA LYS A 10 -36.68 -1.77 0.88
C LYS A 10 -35.37 -1.10 1.14
N GLU A 11 -34.76 -0.50 0.12
CA GLU A 11 -33.58 0.35 0.29
C GLU A 11 -33.88 1.23 1.46
N VAL A 12 -33.20 0.97 2.57
CA VAL A 12 -33.25 1.89 3.71
C VAL A 12 -32.59 3.13 3.16
N ASN A 13 -33.40 4.12 2.83
CA ASN A 13 -32.89 5.39 2.34
C ASN A 13 -32.13 6.04 3.48
N LEU A 14 -30.82 5.76 3.56
CA LEU A 14 -29.92 6.30 4.58
C LEU A 14 -29.64 7.79 4.37
N ASN A 15 -30.19 8.38 3.31
CA ASN A 15 -30.12 9.80 3.07
C ASN A 15 -31.07 10.54 4.03
N LEU A 16 -30.53 11.58 4.68
CA LEU A 16 -31.36 12.46 5.46
C LEU A 16 -32.42 13.10 4.55
N SER A 17 -33.69 12.93 4.93
CA SER A 17 -34.79 13.63 4.27
C SER A 17 -34.75 15.11 4.67
N ILE A 18 -34.36 15.97 3.76
CA ILE A 18 -34.33 17.41 3.97
C ILE A 18 -35.53 18.00 3.24
N PRO A 19 -36.47 18.69 3.96
CA PRO A 19 -37.63 19.30 3.35
C PRO A 19 -37.23 20.24 2.20
N GLY A 20 -37.86 20.04 1.05
CA GLY A 20 -37.58 20.86 -0.15
C GLY A 20 -36.29 20.53 -0.90
N TYR A 21 -35.57 19.49 -0.51
CA TYR A 21 -34.35 19.02 -1.22
C TYR A 21 -34.56 17.64 -1.82
N THR A 22 -34.26 17.51 -3.10
CA THR A 22 -34.14 16.24 -3.80
C THR A 22 -32.67 15.87 -3.94
N MET A 23 -32.31 14.66 -3.54
CA MET A 23 -30.94 14.15 -3.65
C MET A 23 -30.43 14.27 -5.09
N ASN A 24 -29.26 14.85 -5.24
CA ASN A 24 -28.56 14.99 -6.51
C ASN A 24 -27.10 14.58 -6.31
N LEU A 25 -26.70 13.47 -6.89
CA LEU A 25 -25.36 12.89 -6.69
C LEU A 25 -24.24 13.82 -7.14
N ASP A 26 -24.42 14.53 -8.24
CA ASP A 26 -23.40 15.48 -8.72
C ASP A 26 -23.21 16.63 -7.71
N ARG A 27 -24.30 17.18 -7.20
CA ARG A 27 -24.23 18.21 -6.16
C ARG A 27 -23.60 17.69 -4.87
N GLU A 28 -23.96 16.46 -4.44
CA GLU A 28 -23.42 15.87 -3.21
C GLU A 28 -21.93 15.54 -3.34
N ILE A 29 -21.47 15.12 -4.51
CA ILE A 29 -20.07 14.76 -4.74
C ILE A 29 -19.29 15.99 -5.21
N ASN A 30 -19.49 16.43 -6.44
CA ASN A 30 -18.71 17.52 -7.03
C ASN A 30 -18.96 18.84 -6.31
N GLY A 31 -20.20 19.16 -5.96
CA GLY A 31 -20.52 20.38 -5.24
C GLY A 31 -19.89 20.45 -3.85
N SER A 32 -19.83 19.32 -3.12
CA SER A 32 -19.15 19.26 -1.82
C SER A 32 -17.64 19.43 -1.96
N ILE A 33 -17.04 18.79 -2.94
CA ILE A 33 -15.61 18.87 -3.21
C ILE A 33 -15.21 20.29 -3.60
N ASP A 34 -15.99 20.93 -4.47
CA ASP A 34 -15.74 22.30 -4.90
C ASP A 34 -15.90 23.28 -3.72
N TYR A 35 -16.88 23.08 -2.87
CA TYR A 35 -17.03 23.86 -1.65
C TYR A 35 -15.83 23.72 -0.72
N ILE A 36 -15.38 22.49 -0.48
CA ILE A 36 -14.21 22.20 0.37
C ILE A 36 -12.95 22.85 -0.23
N ARG A 37 -12.70 22.68 -1.52
CA ARG A 37 -11.55 23.26 -2.21
C ARG A 37 -11.53 24.77 -2.13
N LYS A 38 -12.69 25.39 -2.34
CA LYS A 38 -12.83 26.85 -2.39
C LYS A 38 -12.78 27.52 -1.02
N ASN A 39 -13.36 26.88 0.02
CA ASN A 39 -13.67 27.58 1.27
C ASN A 39 -12.93 26.98 2.49
N LEU A 40 -12.48 25.73 2.43
CA LEU A 40 -12.00 25.02 3.63
C LEU A 40 -10.56 24.47 3.48
N ALA A 41 -10.21 23.94 2.31
CA ALA A 41 -8.90 23.35 2.10
C ALA A 41 -7.82 24.43 1.92
N PRO A 42 -6.65 24.29 2.58
CA PRO A 42 -5.50 25.11 2.28
C PRO A 42 -5.08 24.95 0.81
N PRO A 43 -4.55 26.00 0.15
CA PRO A 43 -4.20 25.95 -1.28
C PRO A 43 -3.22 24.84 -1.68
N ASN A 44 -2.39 24.40 -0.73
CA ASN A 44 -1.38 23.36 -0.95
C ASN A 44 -1.85 21.94 -0.56
N LYS A 45 -3.14 21.77 -0.18
CA LYS A 45 -3.71 20.46 0.16
C LYS A 45 -4.76 20.06 -0.86
N PRO A 46 -4.47 19.08 -1.74
CA PRO A 46 -5.45 18.58 -2.69
C PRO A 46 -6.59 17.83 -1.96
N VAL A 47 -7.80 17.96 -2.49
CA VAL A 47 -8.93 17.11 -2.14
C VAL A 47 -8.99 16.04 -3.23
N ASP A 48 -8.40 14.89 -2.97
CA ASP A 48 -8.21 13.84 -3.98
C ASP A 48 -8.79 12.47 -3.59
N VAL A 49 -9.29 12.33 -2.34
CA VAL A 49 -9.90 11.09 -1.85
C VAL A 49 -11.30 11.36 -1.33
N PHE A 50 -12.26 10.61 -1.84
CA PHE A 50 -13.64 10.59 -1.38
C PHE A 50 -13.87 9.37 -0.49
N LEU A 51 -14.38 9.56 0.72
CA LEU A 51 -14.68 8.49 1.67
C LEU A 51 -16.19 8.23 1.71
N TRP A 52 -16.58 7.01 1.36
CA TRP A 52 -17.97 6.58 1.51
C TRP A 52 -18.34 6.47 2.99
N SER A 53 -19.53 6.92 3.34
CA SER A 53 -20.08 6.86 4.71
C SER A 53 -21.40 6.10 4.73
N GLY A 54 -22.01 5.94 5.92
CA GLY A 54 -23.23 5.20 6.08
C GLY A 54 -23.06 3.70 5.82
N ASP A 55 -23.81 3.13 4.88
CA ASP A 55 -23.71 1.73 4.48
C ASP A 55 -22.48 1.43 3.61
N THR A 56 -21.77 2.48 3.21
CA THR A 56 -20.55 2.38 2.37
C THR A 56 -20.72 1.57 1.08
N ALA A 57 -21.93 1.56 0.54
CA ALA A 57 -22.30 0.83 -0.68
C ALA A 57 -22.73 1.78 -1.82
N PRO A 58 -21.81 2.60 -2.37
CA PRO A 58 -22.15 3.55 -3.43
C PRO A 58 -22.75 2.86 -4.65
N SER A 59 -23.62 3.56 -5.37
CA SER A 59 -24.13 3.13 -6.66
C SER A 59 -23.03 3.19 -7.73
N GLU A 60 -23.25 2.51 -8.86
CA GLU A 60 -22.38 2.62 -10.03
C GLU A 60 -22.28 4.07 -10.51
N GLU A 61 -23.41 4.80 -10.54
CA GLU A 61 -23.46 6.20 -10.93
C GLU A 61 -22.59 7.09 -10.02
N ALA A 62 -22.64 6.89 -8.69
CA ALA A 62 -21.79 7.63 -7.75
C ALA A 62 -20.31 7.36 -8.00
N LEU A 63 -19.93 6.11 -8.27
CA LEU A 63 -18.55 5.75 -8.63
C LEU A 63 -18.13 6.39 -9.97
N ALA A 64 -19.04 6.43 -10.96
CA ALA A 64 -18.77 7.06 -12.25
C ALA A 64 -18.48 8.56 -12.09
N ILE A 65 -19.22 9.27 -11.25
CA ILE A 65 -18.98 10.69 -10.95
C ILE A 65 -17.60 10.89 -10.33
N ILE A 66 -17.21 10.03 -9.36
CA ILE A 66 -15.89 10.06 -8.71
C ILE A 66 -14.76 9.84 -9.72
N ASP A 67 -14.88 8.83 -10.59
CA ASP A 67 -13.88 8.54 -11.61
C ASP A 67 -13.79 9.69 -12.65
N ALA A 68 -14.92 10.24 -13.08
CA ALA A 68 -14.96 11.38 -14.01
C ALA A 68 -14.33 12.65 -13.42
N ALA A 69 -14.46 12.85 -12.10
CA ALA A 69 -13.81 13.94 -11.37
C ALA A 69 -12.31 13.72 -11.11
N GLY A 70 -11.75 12.57 -11.53
CA GLY A 70 -10.35 12.21 -11.28
C GLY A 70 -10.03 11.95 -9.82
N LEU A 71 -11.04 11.61 -9.01
CA LEU A 71 -10.89 11.37 -7.58
C LEU A 71 -10.65 9.89 -7.27
N LEU A 72 -10.00 9.66 -6.15
CA LEU A 72 -9.87 8.35 -5.54
C LEU A 72 -11.05 8.13 -4.59
N ASN A 73 -11.45 6.87 -4.39
CA ASN A 73 -12.49 6.54 -3.42
C ASN A 73 -12.05 5.43 -2.48
N LEU A 74 -12.54 5.46 -1.26
CA LEU A 74 -12.25 4.47 -0.23
C LEU A 74 -13.47 4.25 0.65
N ASN A 75 -13.54 3.09 1.21
CA ASN A 75 -14.39 2.59 2.28
C ASN A 75 -15.36 1.51 1.80
N GLY A 76 -15.88 0.77 2.78
CA GLY A 76 -16.59 -0.48 2.60
C GLY A 76 -15.68 -1.69 2.79
N GLY A 77 -16.27 -2.87 2.63
CA GLY A 77 -15.62 -4.15 2.86
C GLY A 77 -15.42 -4.45 4.35
N ASP A 78 -15.37 -5.76 4.66
CA ASP A 78 -15.33 -6.25 6.03
C ASP A 78 -14.12 -7.15 6.23
N THR A 79 -13.00 -6.56 6.67
CA THR A 79 -11.87 -7.33 7.18
C THR A 79 -11.81 -7.15 8.68
N SER A 80 -12.21 -8.18 9.42
CA SER A 80 -12.37 -8.16 10.88
C SER A 80 -12.06 -9.52 11.52
N ILE A 81 -11.26 -10.35 10.85
CA ILE A 81 -10.84 -11.66 11.36
C ILE A 81 -10.19 -11.54 12.73
N THR A 82 -10.63 -12.34 13.72
CA THR A 82 -10.08 -12.38 15.06
C THR A 82 -9.90 -13.82 15.52
N ARG A 83 -9.19 -14.05 16.63
CA ARG A 83 -9.04 -15.39 17.20
C ARG A 83 -10.37 -16.01 17.63
N SER A 84 -11.35 -15.19 18.01
CA SER A 84 -12.70 -15.65 18.33
C SER A 84 -13.57 -15.91 17.08
N ASN A 85 -13.19 -15.33 15.92
CA ASN A 85 -13.80 -15.58 14.62
C ASN A 85 -12.72 -15.74 13.55
N PRO A 86 -12.05 -16.92 13.48
CA PRO A 86 -10.90 -17.15 12.61
C PRO A 86 -11.29 -17.52 11.17
N SER A 87 -12.52 -17.25 10.75
CA SER A 87 -12.99 -17.57 9.40
C SER A 87 -12.34 -16.66 8.37
N LEU A 88 -11.85 -17.23 7.27
CA LEU A 88 -11.36 -16.48 6.12
C LEU A 88 -12.45 -15.64 5.44
N THR A 89 -13.74 -15.95 5.67
CA THR A 89 -14.86 -15.11 5.20
C THR A 89 -14.88 -13.73 5.88
N ALA A 90 -14.18 -13.57 7.01
CA ALA A 90 -13.98 -12.28 7.67
C ALA A 90 -12.76 -11.52 7.12
N VAL A 91 -12.22 -11.91 5.96
CA VAL A 91 -11.17 -11.18 5.22
C VAL A 91 -11.76 -10.74 3.89
N GLY A 92 -12.15 -9.47 3.80
CA GLY A 92 -12.74 -8.88 2.60
C GLY A 92 -11.74 -8.77 1.44
N SER A 93 -12.24 -8.52 0.24
CA SER A 93 -11.43 -8.21 -0.95
C SER A 93 -10.76 -6.83 -0.82
N TRP A 94 -9.96 -6.43 -1.80
CA TRP A 94 -9.36 -5.09 -1.87
C TRP A 94 -10.33 -4.04 -2.40
N GLY A 95 -11.40 -4.49 -3.03
CA GLY A 95 -12.45 -3.67 -3.60
C GLY A 95 -13.45 -4.52 -4.38
N ILE A 96 -14.45 -3.85 -4.95
CA ILE A 96 -15.46 -4.46 -5.79
C ILE A 96 -15.69 -3.61 -7.04
N ARG A 97 -15.86 -4.26 -8.20
CA ARG A 97 -16.29 -3.57 -9.42
C ARG A 97 -17.82 -3.51 -9.47
N LYS A 98 -18.33 -2.32 -9.80
CA LYS A 98 -19.73 -2.06 -10.12
C LYS A 98 -19.74 -1.42 -11.51
N GLY A 99 -20.20 -2.17 -12.50
CA GLY A 99 -20.00 -1.79 -13.89
C GLY A 99 -18.51 -1.66 -14.24
N GLY A 100 -18.12 -0.54 -14.85
CA GLY A 100 -16.74 -0.23 -15.19
C GLY A 100 -15.90 0.33 -14.04
N HIS A 101 -16.50 0.64 -12.89
CA HIS A 101 -15.91 1.44 -11.81
C HIS A 101 -15.48 0.57 -10.63
N LEU A 102 -14.40 0.95 -9.95
CA LEU A 102 -13.88 0.23 -8.80
C LEU A 102 -14.14 1.01 -7.50
N GLN A 103 -14.91 0.41 -6.59
CA GLN A 103 -14.93 0.83 -5.20
C GLN A 103 -13.76 0.19 -4.48
N VAL A 104 -12.83 0.97 -3.94
CA VAL A 104 -11.72 0.47 -3.13
C VAL A 104 -12.17 0.34 -1.68
N TYR A 105 -11.90 -0.80 -1.07
CA TYR A 105 -12.28 -1.07 0.31
C TYR A 105 -11.21 -0.61 1.31
N ALA A 106 -11.64 -0.21 2.49
CA ALA A 106 -10.74 -0.01 3.61
C ALA A 106 -9.99 -1.31 3.92
N PRO A 107 -8.68 -1.26 4.24
CA PRO A 107 -7.92 -2.47 4.54
C PRO A 107 -8.52 -3.27 5.70
N ILE A 108 -8.90 -2.58 6.77
CA ILE A 108 -9.46 -3.14 8.00
C ILE A 108 -10.71 -2.32 8.36
N THR A 109 -11.72 -3.00 8.86
CA THR A 109 -12.97 -2.40 9.32
C THR A 109 -12.75 -1.49 10.54
N ASN A 110 -13.64 -0.52 10.74
CA ASN A 110 -13.59 0.40 11.86
C ASN A 110 -14.06 -0.23 13.18
N GLU A 111 -14.07 0.56 14.24
CA GLU A 111 -14.39 0.13 15.62
C GLU A 111 -15.79 -0.45 15.79
N ASN A 112 -16.74 -0.18 14.91
CA ASN A 112 -18.11 -0.60 15.09
C ASN A 112 -18.26 -2.13 15.12
N ILE A 113 -17.49 -2.85 14.31
CA ILE A 113 -17.55 -4.32 14.25
C ILE A 113 -17.01 -4.97 15.53
N TYR A 114 -16.09 -4.30 16.21
CA TYR A 114 -15.46 -4.78 17.44
C TYR A 114 -16.22 -4.33 18.70
N THR A 115 -17.17 -3.39 18.57
CA THR A 115 -17.92 -2.80 19.68
C THR A 115 -19.42 -3.03 19.57
N ASN A 116 -19.84 -4.07 18.86
CA ASN A 116 -21.24 -4.38 18.61
C ASN A 116 -22.05 -3.14 18.18
N LEU A 117 -21.64 -2.56 17.05
CA LEU A 117 -22.25 -1.34 16.49
C LEU A 117 -22.30 -0.18 17.50
N TRP A 118 -21.19 0.07 18.19
CA TRP A 118 -20.99 1.14 19.19
C TRP A 118 -21.83 1.02 20.47
N HIS A 119 -22.49 -0.12 20.71
CA HIS A 119 -23.21 -0.36 21.97
C HIS A 119 -22.30 -0.84 23.09
N GLY A 120 -21.13 -1.36 22.76
CA GLY A 120 -20.15 -1.89 23.70
C GLY A 120 -19.79 -3.35 23.40
N PRO A 121 -18.75 -3.88 24.02
CA PRO A 121 -17.89 -3.19 24.98
C PRO A 121 -17.03 -2.12 24.30
N PHE A 122 -16.93 -0.93 24.89
CA PHE A 122 -16.20 0.21 24.29
C PHE A 122 -14.67 0.00 24.19
N TYR A 123 -14.12 -0.97 24.91
CA TYR A 123 -12.73 -1.41 24.75
C TYR A 123 -12.54 -2.39 23.57
N GLY A 124 -13.63 -2.85 22.97
CA GLY A 124 -13.60 -3.93 21.95
C GLY A 124 -12.69 -3.67 20.78
N PHE A 125 -12.41 -2.40 20.46
CA PHE A 125 -11.49 -2.06 19.35
C PHE A 125 -10.05 -2.54 19.59
N GLU A 126 -9.63 -2.92 20.78
CA GLU A 126 -8.35 -3.58 21.04
C GLU A 126 -8.17 -4.85 20.18
N LYS A 127 -9.28 -5.50 19.84
CA LYS A 127 -9.32 -6.69 18.98
C LYS A 127 -8.79 -6.46 17.56
N VAL A 128 -8.71 -5.22 17.10
CA VAL A 128 -8.13 -4.91 15.78
C VAL A 128 -6.67 -5.36 15.66
N THR A 129 -5.95 -5.44 16.78
CA THR A 129 -4.58 -5.97 16.79
C THR A 129 -4.52 -7.45 16.40
N GLU A 130 -5.52 -8.24 16.79
CA GLU A 130 -5.65 -9.63 16.33
C GLU A 130 -5.87 -9.69 14.80
N THR A 131 -6.69 -8.78 14.26
CA THR A 131 -6.91 -8.68 12.81
C THR A 131 -5.62 -8.31 12.08
N PHE A 132 -4.82 -7.40 12.63
CA PHE A 132 -3.51 -7.06 12.08
C PHE A 132 -2.56 -8.26 12.08
N GLU A 133 -2.50 -9.03 13.16
CA GLU A 133 -1.67 -10.22 13.29
C GLU A 133 -2.10 -11.30 12.29
N MET A 134 -3.38 -11.65 12.29
CA MET A 134 -3.92 -12.74 11.46
C MET A 134 -3.87 -12.44 9.95
N THR A 135 -3.88 -11.16 9.56
CA THR A 135 -3.67 -10.73 8.15
C THR A 135 -2.21 -10.47 7.81
N GLY A 136 -1.30 -10.62 8.77
CA GLY A 136 0.14 -10.34 8.62
C GLY A 136 1.02 -11.55 8.38
N SER A 137 0.52 -12.78 8.52
CA SER A 137 1.31 -14.01 8.42
C SER A 137 0.66 -15.01 7.44
N PRO A 138 1.45 -15.73 6.63
CA PRO A 138 2.93 -15.73 6.50
C PRO A 138 3.48 -14.45 5.84
N ARG A 139 2.62 -13.63 5.26
CA ARG A 139 2.91 -12.30 4.70
C ARG A 139 1.69 -11.41 4.85
N ARG A 140 1.91 -10.12 4.84
CA ARG A 140 0.82 -9.16 5.02
C ARG A 140 -0.12 -9.12 3.82
N LEU A 141 -1.40 -9.44 4.07
CA LEU A 141 -2.48 -9.38 3.09
C LEU A 141 -3.20 -8.03 3.11
N LYS A 142 -3.27 -7.39 4.27
CA LYS A 142 -3.98 -6.12 4.47
C LYS A 142 -3.05 -5.10 5.12
N ALA A 143 -3.11 -3.86 4.65
CA ALA A 143 -2.38 -2.77 5.31
C ALA A 143 -2.87 -2.59 6.75
N ILE A 144 -1.98 -2.19 7.66
CA ILE A 144 -2.36 -1.76 9.00
C ILE A 144 -3.10 -0.43 8.86
N ASN A 145 -4.36 -0.42 9.24
CA ASN A 145 -5.25 0.74 9.12
C ASN A 145 -6.05 0.89 10.40
N ILE A 146 -5.76 1.93 11.17
CA ILE A 146 -6.49 2.24 12.40
C ILE A 146 -7.63 3.18 12.03
N TYR A 147 -8.81 2.60 11.75
CA TYR A 147 -9.98 3.32 11.31
C TYR A 147 -11.00 3.44 12.46
N TYR A 148 -11.32 4.66 12.82
CA TYR A 148 -12.25 4.95 13.91
C TYR A 148 -12.96 6.29 13.69
N HIS A 149 -14.09 6.49 14.38
CA HIS A 149 -14.84 7.74 14.40
C HIS A 149 -14.46 8.59 15.61
N PHE A 150 -14.46 9.89 15.48
CA PHE A 150 -14.04 10.82 16.53
C PHE A 150 -14.85 10.67 17.83
N TYR A 151 -16.12 10.33 17.75
CA TYR A 151 -16.93 10.11 18.95
C TYR A 151 -16.44 8.93 19.82
N SER A 152 -15.63 8.03 19.29
CA SER A 152 -14.95 7.00 20.10
C SER A 152 -14.08 7.62 21.19
N THR A 153 -13.58 8.83 21.00
CA THR A 153 -12.76 9.53 22.00
C THR A 153 -13.58 10.08 23.19
N THR A 154 -14.89 10.02 23.14
CA THR A 154 -15.76 10.44 24.27
C THR A 154 -15.82 9.41 25.42
N LYS A 155 -15.30 8.20 25.20
CA LYS A 155 -15.28 7.12 26.19
C LYS A 155 -13.85 6.76 26.56
N VAL A 156 -13.52 6.76 27.85
CA VAL A 156 -12.18 6.43 28.36
C VAL A 156 -11.73 5.04 27.89
N ALA A 157 -12.64 4.05 27.89
CA ALA A 157 -12.34 2.71 27.44
C ALA A 157 -11.98 2.67 25.93
N SER A 158 -12.67 3.42 25.09
CA SER A 158 -12.36 3.53 23.66
C SER A 158 -11.01 4.23 23.41
N ILE A 159 -10.69 5.28 24.18
CA ILE A 159 -9.39 5.96 24.09
C ILE A 159 -8.25 4.98 24.43
N LYS A 160 -8.41 4.18 25.49
CA LYS A 160 -7.42 3.15 25.85
C LYS A 160 -7.26 2.11 24.74
N ALA A 161 -8.36 1.66 24.13
CA ALA A 161 -8.33 0.74 23.00
C ALA A 161 -7.61 1.32 21.79
N LEU A 162 -7.85 2.59 21.47
CA LEU A 162 -7.11 3.30 20.42
C LEU A 162 -5.61 3.37 20.72
N HIS A 163 -5.23 3.72 21.95
CA HIS A 163 -3.83 3.73 22.36
C HIS A 163 -3.18 2.34 22.20
N THR A 164 -3.87 1.28 22.57
CA THR A 164 -3.39 -0.10 22.37
C THR A 164 -3.13 -0.38 20.90
N ALA A 165 -4.07 -0.04 20.01
CA ALA A 165 -3.93 -0.24 18.57
C ALA A 165 -2.74 0.57 18.00
N TYR A 166 -2.60 1.84 18.37
CA TYR A 166 -1.47 2.68 17.94
C TYR A 166 -0.14 2.18 18.49
N GLN A 167 -0.06 1.82 19.76
CA GLN A 167 1.16 1.29 20.37
C GLN A 167 1.60 -0.02 19.70
N TRP A 168 0.63 -0.88 19.34
CA TRP A 168 0.93 -2.09 18.60
C TRP A 168 1.49 -1.76 17.20
N ALA A 169 0.82 -0.89 16.45
CA ALA A 169 1.22 -0.53 15.09
C ALA A 169 2.60 0.13 15.03
N LEU A 170 2.90 1.04 15.98
CA LEU A 170 4.18 1.75 16.05
C LEU A 170 5.37 0.86 16.45
N LYS A 171 5.12 -0.33 17.00
CA LYS A 171 6.15 -1.34 17.29
C LYS A 171 6.48 -2.22 16.09
N GLN A 172 5.65 -2.19 15.04
CA GLN A 172 5.90 -2.98 13.84
C GLN A 172 6.90 -2.24 12.93
N GLU A 173 7.67 -3.01 12.18
CA GLU A 173 8.42 -2.49 11.05
C GLU A 173 7.43 -2.14 9.93
N THR A 174 7.11 -0.86 9.79
CA THR A 174 6.10 -0.36 8.86
C THR A 174 6.63 0.76 7.99
N HIS A 175 6.09 0.83 6.78
CA HIS A 175 6.27 1.95 5.88
C HIS A 175 4.95 2.76 5.84
N PRO A 176 4.88 3.93 6.50
CA PRO A 176 3.68 4.74 6.49
C PRO A 176 3.44 5.32 5.10
N ILE A 177 2.19 5.31 4.67
CA ILE A 177 1.74 5.87 3.39
C ILE A 177 0.45 6.64 3.57
N PHE A 178 0.19 7.60 2.69
CA PHE A 178 -1.12 8.26 2.64
C PHE A 178 -2.20 7.31 2.12
N VAL A 179 -3.44 7.59 2.50
CA VAL A 179 -4.62 6.86 2.00
C VAL A 179 -4.69 6.89 0.48
N SER A 180 -4.35 8.01 -0.15
CA SER A 180 -4.30 8.13 -1.60
C SER A 180 -3.29 7.18 -2.25
N GLU A 181 -2.15 6.93 -1.62
CA GLU A 181 -1.16 5.95 -2.10
C GLU A 181 -1.67 4.52 -1.95
N TYR A 182 -2.35 4.20 -0.83
CA TYR A 182 -2.99 2.91 -0.65
C TYR A 182 -4.04 2.64 -1.74
N VAL A 183 -4.94 3.61 -1.98
CA VAL A 183 -6.00 3.46 -2.99
C VAL A 183 -5.40 3.25 -4.38
N ARG A 184 -4.34 3.99 -4.76
CA ARG A 184 -3.65 3.79 -6.03
C ARG A 184 -3.03 2.40 -6.14
N LYS A 185 -2.41 1.89 -5.08
CA LYS A 185 -1.86 0.51 -5.05
C LYS A 185 -2.97 -0.55 -5.17
N ALA A 186 -4.11 -0.34 -4.51
CA ALA A 186 -5.25 -1.23 -4.61
C ALA A 186 -5.85 -1.22 -6.03
N LYS A 187 -5.95 -0.06 -6.69
CA LYS A 187 -6.37 0.04 -8.10
C LYS A 187 -5.39 -0.70 -9.01
N ASP A 188 -4.09 -0.50 -8.83
CA ASP A 188 -3.05 -1.18 -9.61
C ASP A 188 -3.16 -2.70 -9.50
N TYR A 189 -3.52 -3.24 -8.33
CA TYR A 189 -3.70 -4.69 -8.17
C TYR A 189 -4.72 -5.28 -9.15
N TYR A 190 -5.76 -4.53 -9.50
CA TYR A 190 -6.79 -4.95 -10.47
C TYR A 190 -6.38 -4.71 -11.93
N GLU A 191 -5.33 -3.96 -12.17
CA GLU A 191 -4.85 -3.55 -13.50
C GLU A 191 -3.48 -4.12 -13.83
N PHE A 192 -2.80 -4.73 -12.85
CA PHE A 192 -1.46 -5.28 -13.00
C PHE A 192 -1.49 -6.60 -13.77
N ALA A 193 -0.62 -6.70 -14.78
CA ALA A 193 -0.48 -7.89 -15.58
C ALA A 193 0.92 -8.49 -15.46
N ILE A 194 0.99 -9.81 -15.34
CA ILE A 194 2.22 -10.58 -15.42
C ILE A 194 2.06 -11.59 -16.56
N GLY A 195 3.00 -11.57 -17.48
CA GLY A 195 3.11 -12.52 -18.57
C GLY A 195 4.50 -13.13 -18.64
N GLN A 196 4.67 -14.16 -19.46
CA GLN A 196 5.96 -14.80 -19.70
C GLN A 196 6.19 -14.94 -21.21
N ASN A 197 7.40 -14.60 -21.63
CA ASN A 197 7.87 -14.84 -23.01
C ASN A 197 9.25 -15.55 -22.94
N GLY A 198 9.27 -16.83 -23.23
CA GLY A 198 10.44 -17.66 -23.02
C GLY A 198 10.87 -17.66 -21.55
N ALA A 199 12.12 -17.30 -21.27
CA ALA A 199 12.66 -17.21 -19.91
C ALA A 199 12.40 -15.85 -19.24
N THR A 200 11.72 -14.91 -19.91
CA THR A 200 11.54 -13.55 -19.42
C THR A 200 10.12 -13.34 -18.89
N TRP A 201 10.02 -12.93 -17.65
CA TRP A 201 8.79 -12.45 -17.02
C TRP A 201 8.58 -10.99 -17.39
N ILE A 202 7.38 -10.66 -17.87
CA ILE A 202 7.00 -9.33 -18.33
C ILE A 202 5.92 -8.82 -17.37
N MET A 203 6.17 -7.67 -16.74
CA MET A 203 5.29 -7.03 -15.77
C MET A 203 4.85 -5.68 -16.27
N ARG A 204 3.55 -5.41 -16.18
CA ARG A 204 2.94 -4.14 -16.62
C ARG A 204 1.86 -3.71 -15.64
N GLY A 205 1.86 -2.44 -15.25
CA GLY A 205 0.85 -1.82 -14.40
C GLY A 205 1.01 -0.31 -14.40
N PRO A 206 0.07 0.44 -13.78
CA PRO A 206 0.12 1.90 -13.68
C PRO A 206 1.32 2.46 -12.90
N GLY A 207 1.95 1.66 -12.05
CA GLY A 207 3.22 1.99 -11.42
C GLY A 207 3.14 2.46 -9.97
N HIS A 208 2.07 2.17 -9.27
CA HIS A 208 1.97 2.36 -7.82
C HIS A 208 2.28 1.07 -7.06
N LEU A 209 1.90 -0.10 -7.60
CA LEU A 209 2.29 -1.42 -7.11
C LEU A 209 3.61 -1.81 -7.79
N ARG A 210 4.69 -1.99 -7.01
CA ARG A 210 6.05 -2.13 -7.54
C ARG A 210 6.85 -3.28 -6.95
N THR A 211 6.22 -4.19 -6.24
CA THR A 211 6.89 -5.38 -5.73
C THR A 211 6.16 -6.62 -6.19
N VAL A 212 6.91 -7.53 -6.80
CA VAL A 212 6.41 -8.83 -7.26
C VAL A 212 7.12 -9.93 -6.49
N ARG A 213 6.36 -10.86 -5.93
CA ARG A 213 6.91 -12.03 -5.26
C ARG A 213 7.06 -13.19 -6.24
N LEU A 214 8.21 -13.83 -6.21
CA LEU A 214 8.49 -15.06 -6.95
C LEU A 214 8.71 -16.20 -5.96
N PRO A 215 8.02 -17.35 -6.14
CA PRO A 215 8.39 -18.57 -5.46
C PRO A 215 9.85 -18.95 -5.74
N THR A 216 10.53 -19.51 -4.76
CA THR A 216 11.94 -19.96 -4.91
C THR A 216 12.13 -20.98 -6.03
N SER A 217 11.06 -21.76 -6.33
CA SER A 217 11.06 -22.74 -7.44
C SER A 217 11.24 -22.13 -8.83
N LEU A 218 11.02 -20.81 -8.97
CA LEU A 218 11.23 -20.08 -10.24
C LEU A 218 12.68 -19.58 -10.39
N GLY A 219 13.53 -19.84 -9.43
CA GLY A 219 14.93 -19.38 -9.42
C GLY A 219 15.09 -17.96 -8.86
N THR A 220 16.34 -17.51 -8.81
CA THR A 220 16.74 -16.18 -8.32
C THR A 220 16.65 -15.14 -9.43
N PRO A 221 16.18 -13.92 -9.17
CA PRO A 221 16.21 -12.83 -10.15
C PRO A 221 17.63 -12.57 -10.66
N LEU A 222 17.80 -12.51 -11.97
CA LEU A 222 19.08 -12.24 -12.63
C LEU A 222 19.18 -10.74 -12.96
N MET A 223 19.87 -10.00 -12.11
CA MET A 223 19.93 -8.53 -12.21
C MET A 223 20.58 -8.03 -13.50
N SER A 224 21.60 -8.73 -14.01
CA SER A 224 22.32 -8.35 -15.22
C SER A 224 21.51 -8.42 -16.51
N SER A 225 20.41 -9.20 -16.53
CA SER A 225 19.53 -9.37 -17.70
C SER A 225 18.12 -8.84 -17.48
N SER A 226 17.84 -8.29 -16.29
CA SER A 226 16.55 -7.70 -15.96
C SER A 226 16.51 -6.22 -16.34
N ARG A 227 15.33 -5.73 -16.74
CA ARG A 227 15.11 -4.32 -17.10
C ARG A 227 14.09 -3.70 -16.15
N ASN A 228 14.39 -2.52 -15.65
CA ASN A 228 13.56 -1.79 -14.69
C ASN A 228 13.24 -2.61 -13.41
N ILE A 229 14.11 -3.53 -13.05
CA ILE A 229 14.16 -4.15 -11.73
C ILE A 229 15.26 -3.45 -10.93
N ALA A 230 14.86 -2.77 -9.87
CA ALA A 230 15.80 -2.05 -9.01
C ALA A 230 16.60 -2.99 -8.10
N GLY A 231 16.06 -4.18 -7.85
CA GLY A 231 16.67 -5.19 -7.04
C GLY A 231 15.66 -6.18 -6.47
N TYR A 232 16.12 -6.96 -5.50
CA TYR A 232 15.25 -7.92 -4.83
C TYR A 232 15.73 -8.22 -3.42
N GLN A 233 14.77 -8.65 -2.58
CA GLN A 233 15.00 -9.16 -1.24
C GLN A 233 14.63 -10.64 -1.19
N THR A 234 15.38 -11.43 -0.43
CA THR A 234 15.01 -12.81 -0.09
C THR A 234 14.16 -12.80 1.16
N GLY A 235 12.92 -13.27 1.04
CA GLY A 235 12.00 -13.45 2.16
C GLY A 235 11.81 -14.93 2.52
N PRO A 236 11.05 -15.23 3.57
CA PRO A 236 10.83 -16.60 4.04
C PRO A 236 10.07 -17.48 3.03
N ASP A 237 9.31 -16.88 2.12
CA ASP A 237 8.42 -17.56 1.17
C ASP A 237 8.72 -17.22 -0.30
N GLY A 238 9.89 -16.66 -0.61
CA GLY A 238 10.31 -16.35 -1.97
C GLY A 238 11.19 -15.12 -2.10
N TYR A 239 11.38 -14.69 -3.34
CA TYR A 239 12.08 -13.45 -3.69
C TYR A 239 11.06 -12.35 -3.92
N TYR A 240 11.35 -11.16 -3.41
CA TYR A 240 10.53 -9.96 -3.59
C TYR A 240 11.29 -9.00 -4.49
N ALA A 241 10.94 -9.01 -5.77
CA ALA A 241 11.59 -8.16 -6.78
C ALA A 241 10.93 -6.77 -6.82
N HIS A 242 11.75 -5.73 -6.78
CA HIS A 242 11.34 -4.33 -6.75
C HIS A 242 11.43 -3.72 -8.13
N MET A 243 10.30 -3.29 -8.67
CA MET A 243 10.24 -2.61 -9.97
C MET A 243 10.60 -1.13 -9.82
N ALA A 244 11.40 -0.63 -10.72
CA ALA A 244 11.75 0.79 -10.78
C ALA A 244 10.60 1.68 -11.30
N GLY A 245 9.65 1.07 -12.02
CA GLY A 245 8.49 1.74 -12.61
C GLY A 245 7.30 0.81 -12.78
N GLY A 246 6.32 1.23 -13.59
CA GLY A 246 5.12 0.43 -13.89
C GLY A 246 5.36 -0.71 -14.89
N ALA A 247 6.49 -0.71 -15.58
CA ALA A 247 6.86 -1.72 -16.56
C ALA A 247 8.24 -2.29 -16.26
N ALA A 248 8.36 -3.60 -16.22
CA ALA A 248 9.64 -4.29 -15.98
C ALA A 248 9.71 -5.63 -16.73
N GLU A 249 10.93 -6.09 -16.93
CA GLU A 249 11.24 -7.40 -17.49
C GLU A 249 12.27 -8.08 -16.58
N MET A 250 12.05 -9.34 -16.24
CA MET A 250 12.89 -10.06 -15.32
C MET A 250 13.19 -11.46 -15.82
N GLN A 251 14.45 -11.84 -15.74
CA GLN A 251 14.87 -13.22 -15.92
C GLN A 251 15.26 -13.84 -14.57
N THR A 252 15.18 -15.15 -14.49
CA THR A 252 15.59 -15.91 -13.31
C THR A 252 16.60 -16.98 -13.67
N VAL A 253 17.44 -17.35 -12.71
CA VAL A 253 18.46 -18.41 -12.84
C VAL A 253 18.38 -19.35 -11.65
N SER A 254 18.82 -20.59 -11.85
CA SER A 254 18.80 -21.62 -10.79
C SER A 254 19.76 -21.30 -9.64
N ALA A 255 20.85 -20.58 -9.91
CA ALA A 255 21.83 -20.16 -8.92
C ALA A 255 22.26 -18.72 -9.22
N SER A 256 22.40 -17.91 -8.15
CA SER A 256 22.91 -16.54 -8.30
C SER A 256 24.30 -16.55 -8.94
N PRO A 257 24.59 -15.67 -9.92
CA PRO A 257 25.90 -15.56 -10.49
C PRO A 257 26.92 -15.08 -9.45
N ALA A 258 28.17 -15.44 -9.63
CA ALA A 258 29.26 -15.04 -8.72
C ALA A 258 29.48 -13.50 -8.70
N SER A 259 29.09 -12.83 -9.77
CA SER A 259 29.16 -11.36 -9.90
C SER A 259 27.80 -10.82 -10.33
N GLU A 260 27.24 -9.94 -9.55
CA GLU A 260 26.01 -9.20 -9.87
C GLU A 260 26.28 -7.69 -9.84
N PRO A 261 25.55 -6.90 -10.62
CA PRO A 261 25.63 -5.44 -10.51
C PRO A 261 25.16 -4.96 -9.13
N ALA A 262 25.36 -3.70 -8.82
CA ALA A 262 24.76 -3.08 -7.64
C ALA A 262 23.23 -3.05 -7.76
N TYR A 263 22.51 -3.36 -6.67
CA TYR A 263 21.06 -3.32 -6.66
C TYR A 263 20.50 -3.01 -5.26
N LEU A 264 19.26 -2.53 -5.23
CA LEU A 264 18.51 -2.25 -4.01
C LEU A 264 17.95 -3.55 -3.43
N VAL A 265 18.23 -3.82 -2.16
CA VAL A 265 17.68 -5.00 -1.45
C VAL A 265 16.33 -4.65 -0.85
N ASP A 266 16.25 -3.56 -0.09
CA ASP A 266 15.02 -3.01 0.46
C ASP A 266 15.13 -1.50 0.72
N ALA A 267 14.00 -0.85 0.98
CA ALA A 267 13.93 0.54 1.43
C ALA A 267 12.58 0.84 2.06
N ASN A 268 12.56 1.72 3.08
CA ASN A 268 11.34 2.32 3.61
C ASN A 268 10.85 3.50 2.76
N ALA A 269 11.06 3.46 1.46
CA ALA A 269 10.82 4.55 0.52
C ALA A 269 10.41 4.03 -0.87
N ARG A 270 9.79 4.91 -1.63
CA ARG A 270 9.50 4.68 -3.05
C ARG A 270 10.71 5.03 -3.91
N ILE A 271 11.00 4.20 -4.89
CA ILE A 271 12.03 4.47 -5.90
C ILE A 271 11.46 5.41 -6.97
N GLN A 272 12.25 6.41 -7.35
CA GLN A 272 11.98 7.33 -8.47
C GLN A 272 13.24 7.50 -9.31
N ASP A 273 13.07 7.93 -10.56
CA ASP A 273 14.15 8.34 -11.47
C ASP A 273 15.28 7.29 -11.63
N TRP A 274 14.91 6.01 -11.57
CA TRP A 274 15.90 4.91 -11.70
C TRP A 274 16.50 4.90 -13.10
N THR A 275 17.79 5.19 -13.20
CA THR A 275 18.50 5.29 -14.47
C THR A 275 19.87 4.63 -14.38
N MET A 276 20.11 3.65 -15.25
CA MET A 276 21.41 3.06 -15.45
C MET A 276 22.09 3.75 -16.65
N GLN A 277 23.22 4.37 -16.42
CA GLN A 277 24.02 5.03 -17.45
C GLN A 277 24.85 4.03 -18.24
N PRO A 278 25.25 4.33 -19.51
CA PRO A 278 26.10 3.45 -20.31
C PRO A 278 27.46 3.14 -19.68
N ASP A 279 27.98 4.02 -18.84
CA ASP A 279 29.24 3.84 -18.10
C ASP A 279 29.09 3.03 -16.81
N GLY A 280 27.91 2.44 -16.57
CA GLY A 280 27.60 1.62 -15.39
C GLY A 280 27.25 2.41 -14.14
N ARG A 281 27.14 3.74 -14.20
CA ARG A 281 26.59 4.55 -13.09
C ARG A 281 25.09 4.32 -12.96
N LEU A 282 24.65 4.06 -11.73
CA LEU A 282 23.25 3.96 -11.39
C LEU A 282 22.84 5.20 -10.61
N SER A 283 21.83 5.93 -11.07
CA SER A 283 21.22 7.04 -10.34
C SER A 283 19.75 6.78 -10.06
N PHE A 284 19.30 7.16 -8.87
CA PHE A 284 17.90 7.04 -8.47
C PHE A 284 17.58 7.97 -7.30
N THR A 285 16.28 8.16 -7.05
CA THR A 285 15.79 8.92 -5.90
C THR A 285 14.98 7.99 -5.00
N LEU A 286 15.21 8.06 -3.69
CA LEU A 286 14.33 7.48 -2.69
C LEU A 286 13.44 8.59 -2.11
N GLN A 287 12.13 8.33 -2.04
CA GLN A 287 11.14 9.24 -1.48
C GLN A 287 10.24 8.50 -0.51
N GLY A 288 10.32 8.83 0.77
CA GLY A 288 9.53 8.25 1.86
C GLY A 288 8.79 9.30 2.67
N HIS A 289 8.15 8.86 3.76
CA HIS A 289 7.42 9.70 4.72
C HIS A 289 8.10 9.75 6.10
N MET A 290 9.20 9.02 6.24
CA MET A 290 10.03 8.95 7.45
C MET A 290 11.50 9.15 7.08
N PRO A 291 12.40 9.38 8.04
CA PRO A 291 13.84 9.26 7.82
C PRO A 291 14.17 7.98 7.07
N LEU A 292 14.99 8.11 6.02
CA LEU A 292 15.26 7.01 5.12
C LEU A 292 16.16 5.95 5.75
N GLU A 293 15.79 4.69 5.53
CA GLU A 293 16.63 3.52 5.75
C GLU A 293 16.50 2.60 4.54
N TRP A 294 17.63 2.17 4.00
CA TRP A 294 17.63 1.24 2.86
C TRP A 294 18.88 0.36 2.86
N SER A 295 18.77 -0.78 2.22
CA SER A 295 19.90 -1.68 2.02
C SER A 295 20.18 -1.92 0.55
N MET A 296 21.46 -2.02 0.21
CA MET A 296 21.93 -2.29 -1.13
C MET A 296 22.97 -3.40 -1.16
N LYS A 297 22.90 -4.25 -2.16
CA LYS A 297 24.03 -5.10 -2.53
C LYS A 297 24.98 -4.27 -3.38
N LEU A 298 26.19 -4.06 -2.87
CA LEU A 298 27.23 -3.28 -3.52
C LEU A 298 28.46 -4.17 -3.74
N PRO A 299 28.86 -4.41 -5.00
CA PRO A 299 30.16 -5.01 -5.30
C PRO A 299 31.33 -4.24 -4.65
N PRO A 300 32.46 -4.90 -4.34
CA PRO A 300 33.57 -4.26 -3.62
C PRO A 300 34.14 -3.00 -4.30
N ASN A 301 34.05 -2.94 -5.65
CA ASN A 301 34.51 -1.82 -6.45
C ASN A 301 33.47 -0.70 -6.62
N CYS A 302 32.30 -0.80 -5.99
CA CYS A 302 31.21 0.18 -6.10
C CYS A 302 31.07 1.00 -4.81
N ASN A 303 30.80 2.29 -4.97
CA ASN A 303 30.50 3.21 -3.89
C ASN A 303 29.16 3.90 -4.12
N LEU A 304 28.43 4.15 -3.02
CA LEU A 304 27.22 4.95 -3.02
C LEU A 304 27.55 6.35 -2.53
N SER A 305 26.99 7.35 -3.19
CA SER A 305 27.06 8.76 -2.80
C SER A 305 25.67 9.40 -2.87
N SER A 306 25.51 10.51 -2.16
CA SER A 306 24.34 11.38 -2.20
C SER A 306 24.79 12.79 -2.60
N ALA A 307 23.96 13.50 -3.36
CA ALA A 307 24.22 14.86 -3.78
C ALA A 307 24.39 15.84 -2.59
N LYS A 308 23.83 15.51 -1.42
CA LYS A 308 23.89 16.35 -0.21
C LYS A 308 24.86 15.83 0.85
N ASN A 309 25.53 14.72 0.63
CA ASN A 309 26.38 14.03 1.62
C ASN A 309 25.69 13.76 2.98
N ASP A 310 24.36 13.56 2.95
CA ASP A 310 23.48 13.39 4.10
C ASP A 310 23.18 11.93 4.41
N ILE A 311 23.98 11.02 3.89
CA ILE A 311 23.85 9.57 4.10
C ILE A 311 24.94 9.06 5.05
N SER A 312 24.57 8.14 5.91
CA SER A 312 25.49 7.42 6.79
C SER A 312 25.40 5.93 6.56
N LEU A 313 26.54 5.24 6.64
CA LEU A 313 26.61 3.79 6.63
C LEU A 313 26.21 3.28 8.01
N ALA A 314 25.13 2.51 8.09
CA ALA A 314 24.75 1.76 9.27
C ALA A 314 25.53 0.42 9.35
N LYS A 315 25.29 -0.34 10.41
CA LYS A 315 25.99 -1.61 10.64
C LYS A 315 25.66 -2.60 9.52
N THR A 316 26.69 -3.09 8.82
CA THR A 316 26.58 -4.16 7.82
C THR A 316 26.14 -5.47 8.50
N PRO A 317 25.17 -6.23 7.95
CA PRO A 317 24.79 -7.52 8.49
C PRO A 317 25.97 -8.51 8.47
N VAL A 318 26.24 -9.17 9.60
CA VAL A 318 27.41 -10.06 9.77
C VAL A 318 27.43 -11.20 8.75
N ASN A 319 26.26 -11.72 8.39
CA ASN A 319 26.13 -12.88 7.49
C ASN A 319 25.96 -12.51 6.00
N GLN A 320 26.03 -11.22 5.64
CA GLN A 320 25.81 -10.73 4.27
C GLN A 320 26.79 -9.61 3.94
N PRO A 321 28.10 -9.92 3.77
CA PRO A 321 29.17 -8.92 3.70
C PRO A 321 29.06 -7.95 2.51
N ASN A 322 28.30 -8.31 1.48
CA ASN A 322 28.10 -7.46 0.31
C ASN A 322 26.82 -6.59 0.41
N ILE A 323 26.03 -6.73 1.48
CA ILE A 323 24.86 -5.87 1.74
C ILE A 323 25.27 -4.78 2.72
N ARG A 324 25.05 -3.53 2.33
CA ARG A 324 25.30 -2.35 3.15
C ARG A 324 23.99 -1.66 3.46
N VAL A 325 23.77 -1.31 4.72
CA VAL A 325 22.61 -0.58 5.20
C VAL A 325 22.96 0.89 5.35
N PHE A 326 22.14 1.75 4.80
CA PHE A 326 22.33 3.20 4.80
C PHE A 326 21.16 3.89 5.49
N ARG A 327 21.42 5.06 6.06
CA ARG A 327 20.43 5.92 6.71
C ARG A 327 20.61 7.36 6.28
N SER A 328 19.50 8.08 6.24
CA SER A 328 19.45 9.53 6.15
C SER A 328 18.39 10.07 7.09
N SER A 329 18.63 11.21 7.71
CA SER A 329 17.61 11.94 8.48
C SER A 329 16.54 12.57 7.59
N GLN A 330 16.77 12.63 6.28
CA GLN A 330 15.85 13.18 5.31
C GLN A 330 14.79 12.16 4.88
N THR A 331 13.66 12.63 4.39
CA THR A 331 12.61 11.81 3.80
C THR A 331 12.78 11.61 2.29
N SER A 332 13.77 12.27 1.68
CA SER A 332 14.12 12.12 0.27
C SER A 332 15.63 12.21 0.07
N ALA A 333 16.17 11.34 -0.78
CA ALA A 333 17.59 11.37 -1.14
C ALA A 333 17.79 11.03 -2.61
N LYS A 334 18.56 11.85 -3.33
CA LYS A 334 19.04 11.54 -4.67
C LYS A 334 20.39 10.84 -4.54
N LEU A 335 20.47 9.62 -5.06
CA LEU A 335 21.54 8.67 -4.85
C LEU A 335 22.23 8.31 -6.16
N GLU A 336 23.53 8.09 -6.10
CA GLU A 336 24.34 7.63 -7.22
C GLU A 336 25.28 6.51 -6.77
N VAL A 337 25.25 5.41 -7.51
CA VAL A 337 26.22 4.32 -7.36
C VAL A 337 27.20 4.38 -8.49
N GLN A 338 28.48 4.46 -8.16
CA GLN A 338 29.57 4.44 -9.11
C GLN A 338 30.47 3.24 -8.85
N CYS A 339 30.72 2.44 -9.90
CA CYS A 339 31.61 1.30 -9.86
C CYS A 339 32.89 1.62 -10.64
N ARG A 340 34.03 1.38 -10.02
CA ARG A 340 35.32 1.49 -10.75
C ARG A 340 35.40 0.34 -11.73
N THR A 341 35.67 0.63 -13.00
CA THR A 341 36.09 -0.39 -13.97
C THR A 341 37.36 -1.04 -13.45
N ARG A 342 37.38 -2.37 -13.37
CA ARG A 342 38.68 -3.04 -13.15
C ARG A 342 39.59 -2.71 -14.33
N PRO A 343 40.84 -2.29 -14.06
CA PRO A 343 41.82 -2.08 -15.12
C PRO A 343 42.06 -3.37 -15.90
#